data_1354687eb49447c77ab7415fcdeda67f
#
_entry.id   1354687eb49447c77ab7415fcdeda67f
#
_cell.length_a   1.000
_cell.length_b   1.000
_cell.length_c   1.000
_cell.angle_alpha   90.00
_cell.angle_beta   90.00
_cell.angle_gamma   90.00
#
_symmetry.space_group_name_H-M   'P 1'
#
loop_
_entity.id
_entity.type
_entity.pdbx_description
1 polymer ?
#
loop_
_entity_poly.entity_id
_entity_poly.type
_entity_poly.pdbx_seq_one_letter_code
_entity_poly.pdbx_strand_id
1 'polypeptide(L)'
;MKPCTNAKELRCELADRIIARQDILAAWFDLQNRKAPAPPYTSIDLRDSGFKLSPVDSNIFPAGFNNICPDDWGLAASTFERVLSDANRNQRPTRILVIPENHTNNLFYFENLWALREILTLARFEVVLGHLNPELQANLPQGCTSVRSEEHTSELQSRLHLV
;
A
#
# COMPACT_ATOMS: atom_id res chain seq x y z
N MET A 1 16.39 -34.83 -0.97
CA MET A 1 16.39 -33.36 -0.98
C MET A 1 17.59 -32.92 -0.14
N LYS A 2 18.58 -32.22 -0.71
CA LYS A 2 19.69 -31.67 0.09
C LYS A 2 19.13 -30.53 0.96
N PRO A 3 19.45 -30.45 2.24
CA PRO A 3 19.06 -29.31 3.05
C PRO A 3 19.76 -28.06 2.51
N CYS A 4 19.01 -26.94 2.37
CA CYS A 4 19.59 -25.65 2.04
C CYS A 4 20.58 -25.25 3.12
N THR A 5 21.79 -24.89 2.74
CA THR A 5 22.89 -24.64 3.67
C THR A 5 23.00 -23.17 4.07
N ASN A 6 22.30 -22.27 3.35
CA ASN A 6 22.29 -20.83 3.66
C ASN A 6 20.99 -20.14 3.19
N ALA A 7 20.73 -18.94 3.71
CA ALA A 7 19.54 -18.16 3.43
C ALA A 7 19.36 -17.80 1.94
N LYS A 8 20.44 -17.63 1.19
CA LYS A 8 20.38 -17.32 -0.24
C LYS A 8 19.86 -18.52 -1.04
N GLU A 9 20.36 -19.72 -0.74
CA GLU A 9 19.90 -20.96 -1.38
C GLU A 9 18.43 -21.23 -1.08
N LEU A 10 18.00 -21.02 0.18
CA LEU A 10 16.60 -21.19 0.57
C LEU A 10 15.68 -20.25 -0.22
N ARG A 11 16.07 -18.98 -0.40
CA ARG A 11 15.28 -18.01 -1.16
C ARG A 11 15.19 -18.39 -2.64
N CYS A 12 16.28 -18.82 -3.25
CA CYS A 12 16.30 -19.31 -4.63
C CYS A 12 15.39 -20.53 -4.79
N GLU A 13 15.50 -21.52 -3.91
CA GLU A 13 14.64 -22.72 -3.94
C GLU A 13 13.16 -22.37 -3.77
N LEU A 14 12.84 -21.42 -2.87
CA LEU A 14 11.46 -20.95 -2.69
C LEU A 14 10.94 -20.23 -3.93
N ALA A 15 11.75 -19.35 -4.53
CA ALA A 15 11.38 -18.65 -5.77
C ALA A 15 11.10 -19.65 -6.91
N ASP A 16 11.97 -20.62 -7.12
CA ASP A 16 11.78 -21.66 -8.14
C ASP A 16 10.49 -22.46 -7.91
N ARG A 17 10.19 -22.80 -6.66
CA ARG A 17 8.93 -23.51 -6.31
C ARG A 17 7.69 -22.66 -6.55
N ILE A 18 7.75 -21.36 -6.27
CA ILE A 18 6.66 -20.42 -6.52
C ILE A 18 6.42 -20.31 -8.03
N ILE A 19 7.49 -20.07 -8.80
CA ILE A 19 7.41 -19.95 -10.27
C ILE A 19 6.84 -21.23 -10.89
N ALA A 20 7.31 -22.40 -10.46
CA ALA A 20 6.85 -23.70 -10.96
C ALA A 20 5.36 -23.99 -10.66
N ARG A 21 4.71 -23.22 -9.76
CA ARG A 21 3.31 -23.41 -9.33
C ARG A 21 2.49 -22.14 -9.42
N GLN A 22 2.95 -21.17 -10.18
CA GLN A 22 2.29 -19.84 -10.25
C GLN A 22 0.81 -19.92 -10.60
N ASP A 23 0.39 -20.80 -11.51
CA ASP A 23 -1.01 -20.95 -11.91
C ASP A 23 -1.88 -21.49 -10.77
N ILE A 24 -1.37 -22.47 -10.04
CA ILE A 24 -2.07 -23.05 -8.87
C ILE A 24 -2.18 -22.00 -7.77
N LEU A 25 -1.11 -21.24 -7.53
CA LEU A 25 -1.09 -20.17 -6.54
C LEU A 25 -2.04 -19.03 -6.93
N ALA A 26 -2.06 -18.62 -8.19
CA ALA A 26 -2.97 -17.60 -8.69
C ALA A 26 -4.43 -18.03 -8.48
N ALA A 27 -4.79 -19.25 -8.88
CA ALA A 27 -6.15 -19.77 -8.67
C ALA A 27 -6.53 -19.87 -7.17
N TRP A 28 -5.57 -20.22 -6.32
CA TRP A 28 -5.79 -20.24 -4.87
C TRP A 28 -6.01 -18.84 -4.30
N PHE A 29 -5.18 -17.86 -4.69
CA PHE A 29 -5.35 -16.46 -4.27
C PHE A 29 -6.69 -15.89 -4.74
N ASP A 30 -7.11 -16.14 -5.97
CA ASP A 30 -8.41 -15.71 -6.50
C ASP A 30 -9.56 -16.29 -5.68
N LEU A 31 -9.46 -17.57 -5.29
CA LEU A 31 -10.45 -18.20 -4.43
C LEU A 31 -10.50 -17.56 -3.03
N GLN A 32 -9.33 -17.27 -2.43
CA GLN A 32 -9.29 -16.63 -1.11
C GLN A 32 -9.80 -15.18 -1.17
N ASN A 33 -9.44 -14.42 -2.19
CA ASN A 33 -9.90 -13.04 -2.38
C ASN A 33 -11.42 -12.95 -2.55
N ARG A 34 -12.06 -13.95 -3.17
CA ARG A 34 -13.52 -14.00 -3.23
C ARG A 34 -14.16 -14.27 -1.88
N LYS A 35 -13.51 -15.03 -0.99
CA LYS A 35 -14.02 -15.34 0.35
C LYS A 35 -13.78 -14.20 1.34
N ALA A 36 -12.64 -13.53 1.22
CA ALA A 36 -12.22 -12.44 2.10
C ALA A 36 -11.49 -11.38 1.25
N PRO A 37 -12.22 -10.38 0.73
CA PRO A 37 -11.62 -9.32 -0.06
C PRO A 37 -10.53 -8.62 0.74
N ALA A 38 -9.34 -8.51 0.12
CA ALA A 38 -8.23 -7.79 0.73
C ALA A 38 -8.49 -6.28 0.69
N PRO A 39 -7.97 -5.51 1.68
CA PRO A 39 -7.94 -4.06 1.59
C PRO A 39 -7.08 -3.61 0.38
N PRO A 40 -7.20 -2.33 -0.03
CA PRO A 40 -6.49 -1.81 -1.21
C PRO A 40 -4.99 -2.07 -1.21
N TYR A 41 -4.37 -2.03 -0.05
CA TYR A 41 -2.97 -2.39 0.14
C TYR A 41 -2.70 -2.81 1.59
N THR A 42 -1.71 -3.68 1.74
CA THR A 42 -1.25 -4.21 3.04
C THR A 42 0.25 -4.43 2.98
N SER A 43 0.89 -4.56 4.13
CA SER A 43 2.25 -5.10 4.23
C SER A 43 2.29 -6.31 5.14
N ILE A 44 3.23 -7.20 4.87
CA ILE A 44 3.50 -8.37 5.70
C ILE A 44 5.01 -8.45 5.90
N ASP A 45 5.44 -8.39 7.14
CA ASP A 45 6.83 -8.58 7.50
C ASP A 45 7.17 -10.06 7.55
N LEU A 46 8.24 -10.43 6.86
CA LEU A 46 8.74 -11.80 6.82
C LEU A 46 10.05 -11.90 7.60
N ARG A 47 10.13 -12.88 8.47
CA ARG A 47 11.38 -13.26 9.12
C ARG A 47 11.98 -14.47 8.43
N ASP A 48 13.23 -14.31 8.00
CA ASP A 48 14.06 -15.35 7.39
C ASP A 48 15.17 -15.74 8.37
N SER A 49 15.13 -16.98 8.86
CA SER A 49 16.16 -17.56 9.74
C SER A 49 17.21 -18.38 9.00
N GLY A 50 17.17 -18.38 7.65
CA GLY A 50 18.06 -19.18 6.80
C GLY A 50 17.56 -20.60 6.52
N PHE A 51 16.69 -21.15 7.35
CA PHE A 51 16.06 -22.46 7.16
C PHE A 51 14.53 -22.42 7.25
N LYS A 52 13.96 -21.29 7.66
CA LYS A 52 12.52 -21.09 7.79
C LYS A 52 12.16 -19.64 7.47
N LEU A 53 11.09 -19.47 6.69
CA LEU A 53 10.41 -18.19 6.50
C LEU A 53 9.10 -18.21 7.28
N SER A 54 8.80 -17.10 7.97
CA SER A 54 7.57 -16.95 8.72
C SER A 54 7.04 -15.52 8.64
N PRO A 55 5.75 -15.29 8.36
CA PRO A 55 5.13 -14.00 8.58
C PRO A 55 5.10 -13.73 10.10
N VAL A 56 5.43 -12.50 10.49
CA VAL A 56 5.52 -12.10 11.90
C VAL A 56 4.68 -10.88 12.22
N ASP A 57 4.40 -10.05 11.24
CA ASP A 57 3.56 -8.87 11.39
C ASP A 57 2.80 -8.58 10.10
N SER A 58 1.59 -8.05 10.24
CA SER A 58 0.76 -7.64 9.11
C SER A 58 0.10 -6.31 9.41
N ASN A 59 0.21 -5.35 8.49
CA ASN A 59 -0.36 -4.02 8.62
C ASN A 59 -1.37 -3.76 7.52
N ILE A 60 -2.50 -3.14 7.89
CA ILE A 60 -3.48 -2.61 6.97
C ILE A 60 -3.17 -1.13 6.78
N PHE A 61 -3.08 -0.69 5.54
CA PHE A 61 -2.69 0.68 5.16
C PHE A 61 -1.32 1.11 5.69
N PRO A 62 -0.26 0.30 5.50
CA PRO A 62 1.07 0.64 5.97
C PRO A 62 1.66 1.85 5.25
N ALA A 63 2.54 2.57 5.93
CA ALA A 63 3.51 3.42 5.27
C ALA A 63 4.60 2.56 4.60
N GLY A 64 5.16 3.01 3.47
CA GLY A 64 6.24 2.26 2.80
C GLY A 64 6.23 2.33 1.28
N PHE A 65 5.38 3.17 0.68
CA PHE A 65 5.35 3.36 -0.77
C PHE A 65 6.67 3.91 -1.34
N ASN A 66 7.44 4.65 -0.53
CA ASN A 66 8.79 5.10 -0.87
C ASN A 66 9.82 3.96 -1.00
N ASN A 67 9.49 2.74 -0.53
CA ASN A 67 10.32 1.54 -0.69
C ASN A 67 9.99 0.73 -1.96
N ILE A 68 8.93 1.09 -2.68
CA ILE A 68 8.59 0.45 -3.95
C ILE A 68 9.54 0.96 -5.02
N CYS A 69 10.15 0.03 -5.77
CA CYS A 69 10.99 0.38 -6.89
C CYS A 69 10.22 1.25 -7.90
N PRO A 70 10.77 2.38 -8.39
CA PRO A 70 10.10 3.22 -9.39
C PRO A 70 9.65 2.46 -10.64
N ASP A 71 10.36 1.42 -11.03
CA ASP A 71 9.98 0.57 -12.17
C ASP A 71 8.65 -0.19 -11.93
N ASP A 72 8.27 -0.40 -10.68
CA ASP A 72 7.02 -1.08 -10.29
C ASP A 72 5.85 -0.10 -10.05
N TRP A 73 6.08 1.20 -10.12
CA TRP A 73 5.02 2.20 -9.88
C TRP A 73 3.87 2.09 -10.89
N GLY A 74 4.15 1.73 -12.14
CA GLY A 74 3.13 1.48 -13.16
C GLY A 74 2.21 0.31 -12.78
N LEU A 75 2.76 -0.76 -12.21
CA LEU A 75 1.98 -1.90 -11.72
C LEU A 75 1.16 -1.51 -10.48
N ALA A 76 1.74 -0.76 -9.55
CA ALA A 76 1.02 -0.24 -8.40
C ALA A 76 -0.15 0.67 -8.82
N ALA A 77 0.07 1.58 -9.77
CA ALA A 77 -0.94 2.48 -10.30
C ALA A 77 -2.13 1.72 -10.93
N SER A 78 -1.87 0.74 -11.79
CA SER A 78 -2.92 -0.08 -12.41
C SER A 78 -3.68 -0.92 -11.37
N THR A 79 -3.01 -1.35 -10.32
CA THR A 79 -3.64 -2.07 -9.20
C THR A 79 -4.58 -1.16 -8.43
N PHE A 80 -4.17 0.07 -8.11
CA PHE A 80 -5.04 1.06 -7.47
C PHE A 80 -6.25 1.39 -8.32
N GLU A 81 -6.05 1.63 -9.63
CA GLU A 81 -7.17 1.92 -10.54
C GLU A 81 -8.23 0.82 -10.50
N ARG A 82 -7.82 -0.45 -10.57
CA ARG A 82 -8.72 -1.59 -10.49
C ARG A 82 -9.43 -1.67 -9.15
N VAL A 83 -8.68 -1.69 -8.05
CA VAL A 83 -9.23 -1.90 -6.70
C VAL A 83 -10.17 -0.77 -6.30
N LEU A 84 -9.83 0.48 -6.63
CA LEU A 84 -10.66 1.63 -6.29
C LEU A 84 -11.92 1.71 -7.17
N SER A 85 -11.85 1.27 -8.43
CA SER A 85 -13.03 1.15 -9.29
C SER A 85 -13.98 0.07 -8.77
N ASP A 86 -13.46 -1.10 -8.39
CA ASP A 86 -14.24 -2.19 -7.82
C ASP A 86 -14.92 -1.75 -6.51
N ALA A 87 -14.20 -1.06 -5.63
CA ALA A 87 -14.73 -0.54 -4.38
C ALA A 87 -15.82 0.53 -4.59
N ASN A 88 -15.74 1.31 -5.67
CA ASN A 88 -16.71 2.34 -6.03
C ASN A 88 -17.79 1.80 -7.01
N ARG A 89 -18.34 0.64 -6.76
CA ARG A 89 -19.43 0.02 -7.54
C ARG A 89 -19.12 -0.10 -9.04
N ASN A 90 -17.88 -0.47 -9.37
CA ASN A 90 -17.34 -0.55 -10.73
C ASN A 90 -17.33 0.80 -11.47
N GLN A 91 -17.38 1.90 -10.76
CA GLN A 91 -17.19 3.24 -11.32
C GLN A 91 -15.79 3.74 -10.95
N ARG A 92 -15.04 4.15 -11.95
CA ARG A 92 -13.73 4.72 -11.72
C ARG A 92 -13.86 6.08 -11.01
N PRO A 93 -13.30 6.26 -9.81
CA PRO A 93 -13.25 7.57 -9.17
C PRO A 93 -12.35 8.51 -9.99
N THR A 94 -12.65 9.81 -9.97
CA THR A 94 -11.82 10.83 -10.64
C THR A 94 -10.89 11.52 -9.67
N ARG A 95 -11.32 11.62 -8.40
CA ARG A 95 -10.60 12.32 -7.34
C ARG A 95 -10.42 11.41 -6.12
N ILE A 96 -9.25 11.51 -5.48
CA ILE A 96 -8.91 10.79 -4.26
C ILE A 96 -8.43 11.78 -3.21
N LEU A 97 -9.04 11.71 -2.04
CA LEU A 97 -8.56 12.40 -0.85
C LEU A 97 -7.75 11.42 0.00
N VAL A 98 -6.48 11.72 0.19
CA VAL A 98 -5.59 11.00 1.11
C VAL A 98 -5.49 11.80 2.40
N ILE A 99 -5.91 11.20 3.51
CA ILE A 99 -5.80 11.79 4.84
C ILE A 99 -4.68 11.05 5.58
N PRO A 100 -3.51 11.68 5.75
CA PRO A 100 -2.40 11.07 6.46
C PRO A 100 -2.67 10.96 7.96
N GLU A 101 -1.99 10.02 8.59
CA GLU A 101 -1.91 9.98 10.05
C GLU A 101 -1.23 11.23 10.61
N ASN A 102 -1.54 11.54 11.86
CA ASN A 102 -1.01 12.73 12.52
C ASN A 102 0.44 12.55 13.03
N HIS A 103 1.31 11.94 12.22
CA HIS A 103 2.73 11.79 12.49
C HIS A 103 3.52 12.99 11.95
N THR A 104 3.68 13.98 12.79
CA THR A 104 4.07 15.33 12.36
C THR A 104 5.55 15.55 12.05
N ASN A 105 6.44 14.66 12.47
CA ASN A 105 7.89 14.93 12.43
C ASN A 105 8.71 13.83 11.73
N ASN A 106 8.09 12.91 11.02
CA ASN A 106 8.79 11.84 10.34
C ASN A 106 8.94 12.14 8.84
N LEU A 107 10.13 12.55 8.41
CA LEU A 107 10.44 12.84 7.01
C LEU A 107 10.20 11.63 6.08
N PHE A 108 10.49 10.42 6.53
CA PHE A 108 10.24 9.19 5.76
C PHE A 108 8.75 8.95 5.53
N TYR A 109 7.91 9.39 6.46
CA TYR A 109 6.47 9.33 6.27
C TYR A 109 5.99 10.31 5.18
N PHE A 110 6.61 11.48 5.07
CA PHE A 110 6.32 12.41 3.98
C PHE A 110 6.79 11.88 2.62
N GLU A 111 7.95 11.22 2.57
CA GLU A 111 8.41 10.53 1.36
C GLU A 111 7.42 9.44 0.93
N ASN A 112 6.89 8.66 1.88
CA ASN A 112 5.84 7.69 1.63
C ASN A 112 4.58 8.34 1.04
N LEU A 113 4.10 9.45 1.61
CA LEU A 113 2.93 10.18 1.11
C LEU A 113 3.17 10.72 -0.30
N TRP A 114 4.38 11.22 -0.56
CA TRP A 114 4.77 11.69 -1.88
C TRP A 114 4.75 10.54 -2.90
N ALA A 115 5.37 9.42 -2.60
CA ALA A 115 5.39 8.25 -3.47
C ALA A 115 3.97 7.73 -3.75
N LEU A 116 3.12 7.62 -2.72
CA LEU A 116 1.71 7.25 -2.88
C LEU A 116 0.97 8.22 -3.81
N ARG A 117 1.16 9.55 -3.61
CA ARG A 117 0.56 10.57 -4.47
C ARG A 117 0.98 10.40 -5.93
N GLU A 118 2.28 10.20 -6.18
CA GLU A 118 2.80 10.01 -7.54
C GLU A 118 2.22 8.73 -8.19
N ILE A 119 2.15 7.63 -7.47
CA ILE A 119 1.54 6.37 -7.95
C ILE A 119 0.05 6.58 -8.30
N LEU A 120 -0.71 7.26 -7.45
CA LEU A 120 -2.12 7.56 -7.71
C LEU A 120 -2.29 8.55 -8.89
N THR A 121 -1.36 9.48 -9.06
CA THR A 121 -1.33 10.41 -10.20
C THR A 121 -1.02 9.67 -11.51
N LEU A 122 -0.10 8.69 -11.49
CA LEU A 122 0.15 7.79 -12.62
C LEU A 122 -1.11 6.99 -13.00
N ALA A 123 -1.92 6.61 -12.02
CA ALA A 123 -3.24 6.01 -12.24
C ALA A 123 -4.30 7.03 -12.75
N ARG A 124 -3.90 8.28 -13.04
CA ARG A 124 -4.76 9.37 -13.54
C ARG A 124 -5.87 9.79 -12.58
N PHE A 125 -5.63 9.71 -11.29
CA PHE A 125 -6.51 10.31 -10.29
C PHE A 125 -6.07 11.75 -10.01
N GLU A 126 -7.03 12.62 -9.73
CA GLU A 126 -6.78 13.89 -9.08
C GLU A 126 -6.57 13.62 -7.58
N VAL A 127 -5.35 13.83 -7.09
CA VAL A 127 -5.00 13.47 -5.71
C VAL A 127 -4.93 14.72 -4.85
N VAL A 128 -5.73 14.74 -3.80
CA VAL A 128 -5.71 15.77 -2.77
C VAL A 128 -5.15 15.18 -1.49
N LEU A 129 -4.11 15.80 -0.95
CA LEU A 129 -3.60 15.48 0.39
C LEU A 129 -4.26 16.42 1.38
N GLY A 130 -5.03 15.88 2.31
CA GLY A 130 -5.69 16.64 3.35
C GLY A 130 -5.09 16.33 4.72
N HIS A 131 -5.14 17.28 5.64
CA HIS A 131 -4.75 17.05 7.03
C HIS A 131 -5.72 17.77 7.97
N LEU A 132 -5.85 17.23 9.18
CA LEU A 132 -6.72 17.78 10.22
C LEU A 132 -5.99 18.82 11.11
N ASN A 133 -4.66 18.85 11.05
CA ASN A 133 -3.84 19.75 11.86
C ASN A 133 -3.31 20.91 10.99
N PRO A 134 -3.70 22.16 11.25
CA PRO A 134 -3.23 23.34 10.49
C PRO A 134 -1.70 23.56 10.55
N GLU A 135 -1.03 23.10 11.61
CA GLU A 135 0.41 23.30 11.79
C GLU A 135 1.24 22.42 10.84
N LEU A 136 0.65 21.37 10.26
CA LEU A 136 1.33 20.49 9.30
C LEU A 136 1.45 21.09 7.91
N GLN A 137 0.75 22.16 7.61
CA GLN A 137 0.69 22.75 6.27
C GLN A 137 2.07 23.19 5.74
N ALA A 138 2.98 23.58 6.65
CA ALA A 138 4.32 24.02 6.30
C ALA A 138 5.26 22.89 5.82
N ASN A 139 4.97 21.65 6.21
CA ASN A 139 5.84 20.49 5.98
C ASN A 139 5.29 19.52 4.91
N LEU A 140 4.12 19.76 4.38
CA LEU A 140 3.53 18.92 3.36
C LEU A 140 4.06 19.27 1.96
N PRO A 141 4.17 18.28 1.05
CA PRO A 141 4.53 18.52 -0.34
C PRO A 141 3.61 19.57 -0.99
N GLN A 142 4.14 20.32 -1.97
CA GLN A 142 3.35 21.33 -2.70
C GLN A 142 2.08 20.70 -3.29
N GLY A 143 0.94 21.37 -3.08
CA GLY A 143 -0.37 20.92 -3.55
C GLY A 143 -1.26 20.31 -2.47
N CYS A 144 -0.83 20.32 -1.20
CA CYS A 144 -1.68 19.93 -0.08
C CYS A 144 -2.61 21.05 0.33
N THR A 145 -3.89 20.74 0.45
CA THR A 145 -4.92 21.64 0.97
C THR A 145 -5.38 21.19 2.35
N SER A 146 -5.53 22.14 3.29
CA SER A 146 -6.13 21.82 4.57
C SER A 146 -7.61 21.51 4.39
N VAL A 147 -8.06 20.37 4.88
CA VAL A 147 -9.48 20.07 5.00
C VAL A 147 -9.95 20.68 6.33
N ARG A 148 -10.72 21.77 6.29
CA ARG A 148 -11.41 22.24 7.47
C ARG A 148 -12.49 21.23 7.84
N SER A 149 -12.29 20.49 8.92
CA SER A 149 -13.38 19.76 9.56
C SER A 149 -14.19 20.74 10.40
N GLU A 150 -15.40 21.03 10.02
CA GLU A 150 -16.40 21.45 10.98
C GLU A 150 -16.79 20.21 11.78
N GLU A 151 -16.31 20.16 13.04
CA GLU A 151 -16.71 19.27 14.13
C GLU A 151 -16.68 17.74 13.89
N HIS A 152 -15.70 17.07 14.45
CA HIS A 152 -15.75 16.02 15.46
C HIS A 152 -14.42 15.27 15.57
N THR A 153 -13.81 15.40 16.73
CA THR A 153 -12.70 14.62 17.24
C THR A 153 -13.09 13.16 17.41
N SER A 154 -12.46 12.27 16.68
CA SER A 154 -12.11 10.92 17.16
C SER A 154 -11.26 10.21 16.12
N GLU A 155 -10.12 9.69 16.55
CA GLU A 155 -9.26 8.64 15.97
C GLU A 155 -9.51 8.31 14.49
N LEU A 156 -9.00 9.14 13.58
CA LEU A 156 -8.91 8.81 12.17
C LEU A 156 -7.50 8.26 11.90
N GLN A 157 -7.39 6.95 12.00
CA GLN A 157 -6.34 6.22 11.31
C GLN A 157 -6.39 6.58 9.82
N SER A 158 -5.23 6.59 9.15
CA SER A 158 -5.16 6.89 7.72
C SER A 158 -6.22 6.10 6.95
N ARG A 159 -7.19 6.79 6.38
CA ARG A 159 -8.23 6.18 5.58
C ARG A 159 -8.20 6.78 4.18
N LEU A 160 -8.22 5.93 3.19
CA LEU A 160 -8.51 6.33 1.83
C LEU A 160 -10.03 6.57 1.74
N HIS A 161 -10.45 7.82 1.58
CA HIS A 161 -11.83 8.15 1.31
C HIS A 161 -12.02 8.39 -0.19
N LEU A 162 -12.94 7.64 -0.78
CA LEU A 162 -13.43 7.85 -2.13
C LEU A 162 -14.57 8.90 -2.06
N VAL A 163 -14.42 9.97 -2.80
CA VAL A 163 -15.45 10.98 -3.00
C VAL A 163 -15.98 10.89 -4.41
#